data_d3b59bed1893a159d59e3500e6700f99
#
_entry.id   d3b59bed1893a159d59e3500e6700f99
#
_cell.length_a   1.000
_cell.length_b   1.000
_cell.length_c   1.000
_cell.angle_alpha   90.00
_cell.angle_beta   90.00
_cell.angle_gamma   90.00
#
_symmetry.space_group_name_H-M   'P 1'
#
loop_
_entity.id
_entity.type
_entity.pdbx_description
1 polymer ?
#
loop_
_entity_poly.entity_id
_entity_poly.type
_entity_poly.pdbx_seq_one_letter_code
_entity_poly.pdbx_strand_id
1 'polypeptide(L)'
;IIGIITVHNGQNYGASLQAYALVKKLRNVGFDAYLIDYRAPKIEERLSSYRKKEKNNSLRNVLKNIRLECSELLFNKSGHLILVTKRFEEFHKLILDTHSGEYHVCDEMSVLNKQYDAFICGSDQIWNPNITDLDDSFFLRFADESSKRIAYAPSLGMRSDSVSKEMECKLKEKLKYIQYLSIREENNKDLIEKLTERYCQTVLDPVL
;
A
#
# COMPACT_ATOMS: atom_id res chain seq x y z
N ILE A 1 -10.53 -17.88 2.66
CA ILE A 1 -9.30 -17.24 2.15
C ILE A 1 -9.41 -15.73 2.37
N ILE A 2 -8.29 -15.05 2.75
CA ILE A 2 -8.24 -13.61 3.01
C ILE A 2 -7.33 -12.93 2.00
N GLY A 3 -7.86 -11.94 1.27
CA GLY A 3 -7.09 -11.06 0.40
C GLY A 3 -6.67 -9.78 1.13
N ILE A 4 -5.39 -9.42 1.08
CA ILE A 4 -4.86 -8.21 1.71
C ILE A 4 -4.45 -7.22 0.62
N ILE A 5 -4.89 -5.97 0.75
CA ILE A 5 -4.52 -4.89 -0.15
C ILE A 5 -3.85 -3.76 0.63
N THR A 6 -2.62 -3.46 0.28
CA THR A 6 -1.82 -2.39 0.88
C THR A 6 -0.74 -1.91 -0.08
N VAL A 7 -0.06 -0.82 0.28
CA VAL A 7 1.12 -0.37 -0.48
C VAL A 7 2.28 -1.35 -0.24
N HIS A 8 2.76 -1.98 -1.30
CA HIS A 8 3.87 -2.95 -1.23
C HIS A 8 4.87 -2.82 -2.38
N ASN A 9 4.43 -2.25 -3.51
CA ASN A 9 5.18 -2.16 -4.75
C ASN A 9 6.18 -1.00 -4.74
N GLY A 10 7.22 -1.10 -3.99
CA GLY A 10 8.28 -0.09 -3.94
C GLY A 10 9.49 -0.59 -3.18
N GLN A 11 10.62 0.08 -3.36
CA GLN A 11 11.84 -0.20 -2.59
C GLN A 11 11.75 0.47 -1.20
N ASN A 12 10.63 0.24 -0.51
CA ASN A 12 10.36 0.75 0.82
C ASN A 12 10.28 -0.42 1.81
N TYR A 13 11.30 -0.54 2.66
CA TYR A 13 11.38 -1.60 3.66
C TYR A 13 10.19 -1.59 4.62
N GLY A 14 9.73 -0.41 5.05
CA GLY A 14 8.58 -0.28 5.95
C GLY A 14 7.30 -0.81 5.33
N ALA A 15 7.00 -0.42 4.08
CA ALA A 15 5.84 -0.91 3.34
C ALA A 15 5.89 -2.42 3.12
N SER A 16 7.06 -2.97 2.77
CA SER A 16 7.23 -4.41 2.57
C SER A 16 7.11 -5.20 3.87
N LEU A 17 7.69 -4.70 4.97
CA LEU A 17 7.67 -5.38 6.26
C LEU A 17 6.27 -5.41 6.88
N GLN A 18 5.50 -4.31 6.80
CA GLN A 18 4.14 -4.29 7.33
C GLN A 18 3.22 -5.26 6.56
N ALA A 19 3.33 -5.30 5.22
CA ALA A 19 2.57 -6.24 4.40
C ALA A 19 2.93 -7.71 4.76
N TYR A 20 4.22 -8.02 4.86
CA TYR A 20 4.68 -9.34 5.28
C TYR A 20 4.19 -9.71 6.69
N ALA A 21 4.32 -8.80 7.65
CA ALA A 21 3.94 -9.05 9.04
C ALA A 21 2.44 -9.38 9.15
N LEU A 22 1.57 -8.64 8.45
CA LEU A 22 0.13 -8.88 8.45
C LEU A 22 -0.21 -10.25 7.84
N VAL A 23 0.33 -10.57 6.66
CA VAL A 23 0.14 -11.88 6.02
C VAL A 23 0.62 -13.00 6.95
N LYS A 24 1.82 -12.86 7.49
CA LYS A 24 2.42 -13.86 8.37
C LYS A 24 1.62 -14.07 9.65
N LYS A 25 1.13 -12.98 10.26
CA LYS A 25 0.31 -13.06 11.46
C LYS A 25 -1.00 -13.80 11.21
N LEU A 26 -1.69 -13.51 10.12
CA LEU A 26 -2.93 -14.19 9.76
C LEU A 26 -2.70 -15.68 9.49
N ARG A 27 -1.64 -16.02 8.75
CA ARG A 27 -1.27 -17.43 8.52
C ARG A 27 -0.93 -18.17 9.81
N ASN A 28 -0.24 -17.51 10.74
CA ASN A 28 0.11 -18.11 12.03
C ASN A 28 -1.11 -18.40 12.93
N VAL A 29 -2.21 -17.66 12.75
CA VAL A 29 -3.47 -17.93 13.47
C VAL A 29 -4.44 -18.79 12.68
N GLY A 30 -3.98 -19.40 11.58
CA GLY A 30 -4.71 -20.44 10.84
C GLY A 30 -5.53 -19.96 9.64
N PHE A 31 -5.35 -18.73 9.18
CA PHE A 31 -6.02 -18.24 7.96
C PHE A 31 -5.14 -18.40 6.73
N ASP A 32 -5.75 -18.79 5.62
CA ASP A 32 -5.14 -18.67 4.29
C ASP A 32 -5.20 -17.20 3.87
N ALA A 33 -4.08 -16.49 3.99
CA ALA A 33 -3.98 -15.06 3.72
C ALA A 33 -2.91 -14.75 2.67
N TYR A 34 -3.25 -13.89 1.72
CA TYR A 34 -2.39 -13.52 0.60
C TYR A 34 -2.45 -12.04 0.31
N LEU A 35 -1.31 -11.47 -0.11
CA LEU A 35 -1.23 -10.12 -0.60
C LEU A 35 -1.70 -10.07 -2.06
N ILE A 36 -2.66 -9.20 -2.36
CA ILE A 36 -3.11 -8.92 -3.72
C ILE A 36 -2.12 -7.94 -4.36
N ASP A 37 -1.60 -8.27 -5.54
CA ASP A 37 -0.67 -7.40 -6.27
C ASP A 37 -1.42 -6.25 -6.95
N TYR A 38 -1.87 -5.31 -6.13
CA TYR A 38 -2.49 -4.08 -6.60
C TYR A 38 -1.46 -2.95 -6.69
N ARG A 39 -1.36 -2.34 -7.87
CA ARG A 39 -0.43 -1.25 -8.18
C ARG A 39 -1.17 0.04 -8.43
N ALA A 40 -1.41 0.79 -7.37
CA ALA A 40 -2.15 2.05 -7.44
C ALA A 40 -1.49 3.04 -8.41
N PRO A 41 -2.25 3.60 -9.38
CA PRO A 41 -1.70 4.45 -10.46
C PRO A 41 -0.86 5.62 -9.95
N LYS A 42 -1.31 6.29 -8.89
CA LYS A 42 -0.58 7.44 -8.30
C LYS A 42 0.75 7.04 -7.68
N ILE A 43 0.82 5.84 -7.09
CA ILE A 43 2.06 5.30 -6.53
C ILE A 43 3.03 4.94 -7.67
N GLU A 44 2.55 4.30 -8.73
CA GLU A 44 3.35 3.96 -9.90
C GLU A 44 3.90 5.22 -10.61
N GLU A 45 3.09 6.26 -10.74
CA GLU A 45 3.53 7.54 -11.27
C GLU A 45 4.67 8.15 -10.44
N ARG A 46 4.54 8.15 -9.13
CA ARG A 46 5.61 8.61 -8.21
C ARG A 46 6.89 7.79 -8.37
N LEU A 47 6.78 6.46 -8.37
CA LEU A 47 7.92 5.57 -8.55
C LEU A 47 8.61 5.78 -9.90
N SER A 48 7.85 5.95 -10.97
CA SER A 48 8.38 6.25 -12.31
C SER A 48 9.08 7.60 -12.36
N SER A 49 8.54 8.61 -11.68
CA SER A 49 9.14 9.95 -11.57
C SER A 49 10.46 9.92 -10.78
N TYR A 50 10.53 9.14 -9.69
CA TYR A 50 11.77 8.91 -8.94
C TYR A 50 12.83 8.23 -9.82
N ARG A 51 12.48 7.17 -10.53
CA ARG A 51 13.40 6.45 -11.46
C ARG A 51 13.93 7.37 -12.56
N LYS A 52 13.09 8.26 -13.12
CA LYS A 52 13.52 9.27 -14.12
C LYS A 52 14.47 10.30 -13.51
N LYS A 53 14.19 10.77 -12.28
CA LYS A 53 15.02 11.74 -11.56
C LYS A 53 16.39 11.15 -11.20
N GLU A 54 16.45 9.90 -10.79
CA GLU A 54 17.71 9.19 -10.54
C GLU A 54 18.52 9.00 -11.83
N LYS A 55 17.90 8.62 -12.95
CA LYS A 55 18.56 8.55 -14.25
C LYS A 55 19.13 9.91 -14.68
N ASN A 56 18.36 10.99 -14.54
CA ASN A 56 18.83 12.33 -14.91
C ASN A 56 19.95 12.83 -13.97
N ASN A 57 19.87 12.55 -12.68
CA ASN A 57 20.96 12.87 -11.75
C ASN A 57 22.21 12.04 -12.03
N SER A 58 22.07 10.77 -12.41
CA SER A 58 23.17 9.92 -12.84
C SER A 58 23.85 10.51 -14.09
N LEU A 59 23.10 10.93 -15.09
CA LEU A 59 23.65 11.56 -16.31
C LEU A 59 24.35 12.89 -16.03
N ARG A 60 23.77 13.75 -15.17
CA ARG A 60 24.43 15.01 -14.74
C ARG A 60 25.72 14.75 -13.96
N ASN A 61 25.72 13.75 -13.08
CA ASN A 61 26.92 13.35 -12.34
C ASN A 61 27.96 12.69 -13.25
N VAL A 62 27.54 11.95 -14.27
CA VAL A 62 28.42 11.39 -15.31
C VAL A 62 29.08 12.51 -16.10
N LEU A 63 28.35 13.53 -16.54
CA LEU A 63 28.88 14.69 -17.26
C LEU A 63 29.85 15.52 -16.39
N LYS A 64 29.63 15.61 -15.08
CA LYS A 64 30.51 16.29 -14.13
C LYS A 64 31.79 15.47 -13.82
N ASN A 65 31.68 14.14 -13.84
CA ASN A 65 32.78 13.21 -13.45
C ASN A 65 33.56 12.64 -14.63
N ILE A 66 33.25 12.97 -15.88
CA ILE A 66 34.03 12.59 -17.08
C ILE A 66 35.50 13.12 -17.02
N ARG A 67 35.80 13.97 -16.04
CA ARG A 67 37.20 14.42 -15.79
C ARG A 67 38.01 13.57 -14.80
N LEU A 68 37.40 12.58 -14.13
CA LEU A 68 38.11 11.76 -13.13
C LEU A 68 37.54 10.33 -13.09
N GLU A 69 38.29 9.36 -13.58
CA GLU A 69 38.29 7.92 -13.30
C GLU A 69 36.94 7.26 -12.95
N CYS A 70 36.15 6.84 -13.94
CA CYS A 70 34.76 6.50 -13.69
C CYS A 70 34.23 5.18 -14.25
N SER A 71 35.03 4.20 -14.61
CA SER A 71 34.47 2.92 -15.09
C SER A 71 33.92 2.03 -13.97
N GLU A 72 34.49 2.02 -12.78
CA GLU A 72 34.07 1.13 -11.69
C GLU A 72 32.88 1.64 -10.88
N LEU A 73 32.74 2.97 -10.69
CA LEU A 73 31.66 3.56 -9.89
C LEU A 73 30.27 3.52 -10.57
N LEU A 74 30.24 3.58 -11.89
CA LEU A 74 28.96 3.50 -12.67
C LEU A 74 28.43 2.08 -12.71
N PHE A 75 29.30 1.09 -12.83
CA PHE A 75 28.92 -0.33 -12.83
C PHE A 75 28.36 -0.75 -11.46
N ASN A 76 28.97 -0.29 -10.36
CA ASN A 76 28.53 -0.59 -9.01
C ASN A 76 27.16 0.03 -8.66
N LYS A 77 26.84 1.26 -9.05
CA LYS A 77 25.55 1.88 -8.73
C LYS A 77 24.38 1.25 -9.49
N SER A 78 24.55 0.99 -10.78
CA SER A 78 23.50 0.34 -11.58
C SER A 78 23.30 -1.12 -11.18
N GLY A 79 24.38 -1.85 -10.92
CA GLY A 79 24.32 -3.22 -10.46
C GLY A 79 23.71 -3.36 -9.06
N HIS A 80 24.02 -2.42 -8.16
CA HIS A 80 23.42 -2.40 -6.81
C HIS A 80 21.90 -2.16 -6.85
N LEU A 81 21.43 -1.21 -7.66
CA LEU A 81 20.00 -0.92 -7.80
C LEU A 81 19.22 -2.13 -8.37
N ILE A 82 19.76 -2.80 -9.40
CA ILE A 82 19.18 -4.01 -9.97
C ILE A 82 19.11 -5.12 -8.91
N LEU A 83 20.17 -5.31 -8.13
CA LEU A 83 20.21 -6.32 -7.09
C LEU A 83 19.19 -6.04 -5.97
N VAL A 84 19.05 -4.78 -5.54
CA VAL A 84 18.06 -4.37 -4.53
C VAL A 84 16.65 -4.62 -5.04
N THR A 85 16.34 -4.20 -6.26
CA THR A 85 15.01 -4.44 -6.86
C THR A 85 14.69 -5.94 -6.91
N LYS A 86 15.62 -6.76 -7.38
CA LYS A 86 15.44 -8.21 -7.45
C LYS A 86 15.19 -8.84 -6.07
N ARG A 87 15.90 -8.41 -5.04
CA ARG A 87 15.68 -8.90 -3.66
C ARG A 87 14.31 -8.51 -3.11
N PHE A 88 13.81 -7.29 -3.41
CA PHE A 88 12.45 -6.91 -3.05
C PHE A 88 11.41 -7.77 -3.78
N GLU A 89 11.59 -8.03 -5.06
CA GLU A 89 10.71 -8.92 -5.83
C GLU A 89 10.71 -10.35 -5.28
N GLU A 90 11.89 -10.90 -4.95
CA GLU A 90 12.02 -12.21 -4.32
C GLU A 90 11.33 -12.25 -2.95
N PHE A 91 11.47 -11.21 -2.15
CA PHE A 91 10.80 -11.11 -0.85
C PHE A 91 9.28 -11.04 -1.00
N HIS A 92 8.78 -10.22 -1.93
CA HIS A 92 7.33 -10.10 -2.17
C HIS A 92 6.68 -11.41 -2.62
N LYS A 93 7.39 -12.25 -3.40
CA LYS A 93 6.90 -13.58 -3.81
C LYS A 93 6.53 -14.49 -2.64
N LEU A 94 7.06 -14.26 -1.44
CA LEU A 94 6.72 -15.05 -0.25
C LEU A 94 5.31 -14.78 0.27
N ILE A 95 4.73 -13.65 -0.07
CA ILE A 95 3.45 -13.18 0.48
C ILE A 95 2.39 -12.91 -0.59
N LEU A 96 2.80 -12.70 -1.84
CA LEU A 96 1.89 -12.51 -2.96
C LEU A 96 1.05 -13.79 -3.20
N ASP A 97 -0.20 -13.57 -3.59
CA ASP A 97 -0.98 -14.63 -4.20
C ASP A 97 -0.52 -14.83 -5.65
N THR A 98 0.14 -15.94 -5.88
CA THR A 98 0.63 -16.30 -7.22
C THR A 98 -0.49 -16.72 -8.18
N HIS A 99 -1.71 -16.88 -7.70
CA HIS A 99 -2.89 -17.22 -8.50
C HIS A 99 -3.68 -15.96 -8.91
N SER A 100 -3.51 -14.85 -8.19
CA SER A 100 -4.05 -13.56 -8.59
C SER A 100 -3.10 -12.86 -9.57
N GLY A 101 -3.66 -12.19 -10.58
CA GLY A 101 -2.89 -11.34 -11.48
C GLY A 101 -2.41 -10.04 -10.80
N GLU A 102 -1.64 -9.26 -11.54
CA GLU A 102 -1.34 -7.87 -11.19
C GLU A 102 -2.54 -6.99 -11.60
N TYR A 103 -2.97 -6.10 -10.70
CA TYR A 103 -4.12 -5.22 -10.90
C TYR A 103 -3.72 -3.75 -10.83
N HIS A 104 -4.31 -2.91 -11.68
CA HIS A 104 -4.07 -1.48 -11.73
C HIS A 104 -5.33 -0.64 -11.51
N VAL A 105 -6.49 -1.24 -11.63
CA VAL A 105 -7.79 -0.58 -11.52
C VAL A 105 -8.67 -1.33 -10.51
N CYS A 106 -9.43 -0.58 -9.71
CA CYS A 106 -10.30 -1.14 -8.67
C CYS A 106 -11.28 -2.17 -9.23
N ASP A 107 -11.95 -1.87 -10.32
CA ASP A 107 -13.01 -2.71 -10.88
C ASP A 107 -12.51 -4.05 -11.42
N GLU A 108 -11.24 -4.13 -11.86
CA GLU A 108 -10.61 -5.39 -12.30
C GLU A 108 -10.55 -6.43 -11.18
N MET A 109 -10.44 -5.98 -9.93
CA MET A 109 -10.36 -6.86 -8.76
C MET A 109 -11.71 -7.50 -8.37
N SER A 110 -12.82 -7.12 -9.00
CA SER A 110 -14.14 -7.73 -8.74
C SER A 110 -14.16 -9.25 -8.98
N VAL A 111 -13.30 -9.75 -9.86
CA VAL A 111 -13.14 -11.19 -10.11
C VAL A 111 -12.67 -11.97 -8.88
N LEU A 112 -11.99 -11.28 -7.94
CA LEU A 112 -11.46 -11.86 -6.71
C LEU A 112 -12.56 -12.25 -5.71
N ASN A 113 -13.78 -11.71 -5.84
CA ASN A 113 -14.91 -12.08 -4.99
C ASN A 113 -15.28 -13.58 -5.07
N LYS A 114 -14.88 -14.27 -6.13
CA LYS A 114 -15.06 -15.71 -6.28
C LYS A 114 -14.02 -16.55 -5.53
N GLN A 115 -12.93 -15.92 -5.08
CA GLN A 115 -11.77 -16.62 -4.53
C GLN A 115 -11.58 -16.32 -3.04
N TYR A 116 -11.99 -15.13 -2.59
CA TYR A 116 -11.74 -14.63 -1.24
C TYR A 116 -13.03 -14.44 -0.45
N ASP A 117 -13.03 -14.93 0.80
CA ASP A 117 -14.16 -14.79 1.74
C ASP A 117 -14.12 -13.44 2.49
N ALA A 118 -12.92 -12.83 2.56
CA ALA A 118 -12.70 -11.57 3.22
C ALA A 118 -11.58 -10.76 2.55
N PHE A 119 -11.69 -9.45 2.62
CA PHE A 119 -10.65 -8.51 2.19
C PHE A 119 -10.23 -7.62 3.35
N ILE A 120 -8.92 -7.40 3.49
CA ILE A 120 -8.33 -6.48 4.46
C ILE A 120 -7.59 -5.39 3.71
N CYS A 121 -7.90 -4.12 3.97
CA CYS A 121 -7.10 -3.00 3.52
C CYS A 121 -6.22 -2.48 4.67
N GLY A 122 -4.96 -2.21 4.38
CA GLY A 122 -3.97 -1.76 5.36
C GLY A 122 -2.89 -2.80 5.63
N SER A 123 -1.93 -2.50 6.44
CA SER A 123 -1.66 -1.23 7.14
C SER A 123 -1.19 -0.13 6.17
N ASP A 124 -0.28 0.76 6.62
CA ASP A 124 0.34 1.85 5.88
C ASP A 124 -0.60 3.04 5.60
N GLN A 125 -0.04 4.08 4.97
CA GLN A 125 -0.73 5.35 4.66
C GLN A 125 -1.66 5.23 3.44
N ILE A 126 -2.43 4.16 3.38
CA ILE A 126 -3.31 3.88 2.24
C ILE A 126 -4.51 4.85 2.14
N TRP A 127 -4.85 5.53 3.24
CA TRP A 127 -5.88 6.56 3.25
C TRP A 127 -5.33 7.99 3.19
N ASN A 128 -4.00 8.13 2.94
CA ASN A 128 -3.38 9.43 2.74
C ASN A 128 -3.64 9.94 1.31
N PRO A 129 -4.42 11.04 1.14
CA PRO A 129 -4.76 11.55 -0.18
C PRO A 129 -3.53 12.01 -0.99
N ASN A 130 -2.47 12.42 -0.29
CA ASN A 130 -1.24 12.83 -0.96
C ASN A 130 -0.46 11.64 -1.55
N ILE A 131 -0.73 10.41 -1.08
CA ILE A 131 -0.03 9.20 -1.53
C ILE A 131 -0.88 8.41 -2.51
N THR A 132 -2.15 8.16 -2.17
CA THR A 132 -3.03 7.26 -2.90
C THR A 132 -4.15 7.97 -3.66
N ASP A 133 -4.37 9.27 -3.42
CA ASP A 133 -5.51 10.04 -3.92
C ASP A 133 -6.87 9.47 -3.45
N LEU A 134 -6.88 8.83 -2.30
CA LEU A 134 -8.05 8.10 -1.77
C LEU A 134 -8.58 7.06 -2.76
N ASP A 135 -7.69 6.31 -3.37
CA ASP A 135 -8.02 5.27 -4.34
C ASP A 135 -9.05 4.29 -3.79
N ASP A 136 -10.09 4.02 -4.55
CA ASP A 136 -11.23 3.16 -4.18
C ASP A 136 -10.83 1.74 -3.79
N SER A 137 -9.73 1.24 -4.34
CA SER A 137 -9.20 -0.08 -4.03
C SER A 137 -8.81 -0.22 -2.57
N PHE A 138 -8.25 0.84 -1.97
CA PHE A 138 -7.89 0.88 -0.55
C PHE A 138 -9.10 1.10 0.39
N PHE A 139 -10.30 1.24 -0.17
CA PHE A 139 -11.58 1.23 0.55
C PHE A 139 -12.40 -0.02 0.24
N LEU A 140 -11.79 -1.01 -0.44
CA LEU A 140 -12.40 -2.30 -0.77
C LEU A 140 -13.71 -2.18 -1.58
N ARG A 141 -13.80 -1.16 -2.46
CA ARG A 141 -15.00 -0.91 -3.24
C ARG A 141 -15.30 -2.02 -4.26
N PHE A 142 -14.26 -2.77 -4.68
CA PHE A 142 -14.42 -3.93 -5.57
C PHE A 142 -15.04 -5.15 -4.89
N ALA A 143 -14.99 -5.20 -3.54
CA ALA A 143 -15.51 -6.32 -2.77
C ALA A 143 -17.03 -6.23 -2.67
N ASP A 144 -17.72 -7.34 -2.96
CA ASP A 144 -19.17 -7.43 -2.86
C ASP A 144 -19.66 -7.59 -1.40
N GLU A 145 -20.98 -7.62 -1.21
CA GLU A 145 -21.59 -7.67 0.12
C GLU A 145 -21.41 -9.02 0.82
N SER A 146 -21.12 -10.08 0.08
CA SER A 146 -20.92 -11.42 0.63
C SER A 146 -19.56 -11.54 1.33
N SER A 147 -18.58 -10.73 0.94
CA SER A 147 -17.24 -10.72 1.51
C SER A 147 -17.14 -9.81 2.74
N LYS A 148 -16.35 -10.22 3.73
CA LYS A 148 -16.01 -9.34 4.86
C LYS A 148 -15.00 -8.28 4.43
N ARG A 149 -15.28 -7.02 4.74
CA ARG A 149 -14.46 -5.85 4.37
C ARG A 149 -13.91 -5.19 5.62
N ILE A 150 -12.61 -5.29 5.82
CA ILE A 150 -11.92 -4.96 7.07
C ILE A 150 -10.84 -3.93 6.79
N ALA A 151 -10.77 -2.86 7.58
CA ALA A 151 -9.63 -1.97 7.63
C ALA A 151 -8.76 -2.33 8.83
N TYR A 152 -7.49 -2.68 8.58
CA TYR A 152 -6.52 -2.96 9.63
C TYR A 152 -5.39 -1.94 9.64
N ALA A 153 -5.35 -1.09 10.67
CA ALA A 153 -4.32 -0.06 10.86
C ALA A 153 -4.00 0.83 9.64
N PRO A 154 -4.97 1.22 8.77
CA PRO A 154 -4.69 2.23 7.77
C PRO A 154 -4.35 3.56 8.44
N SER A 155 -3.63 4.43 7.71
CA SER A 155 -3.24 5.76 8.19
C SER A 155 -3.70 6.83 7.21
N LEU A 156 -4.16 7.98 7.73
CA LEU A 156 -4.39 9.19 6.94
C LEU A 156 -3.08 9.92 6.65
N GLY A 157 -1.99 9.65 7.40
CA GLY A 157 -0.70 10.31 7.25
C GLY A 157 -0.73 11.82 7.56
N MET A 158 -1.81 12.30 8.18
CA MET A 158 -2.00 13.69 8.58
C MET A 158 -2.86 13.74 9.85
N ARG A 159 -2.89 14.91 10.49
CA ARG A 159 -3.73 15.12 11.67
C ARG A 159 -5.17 15.40 11.26
N SER A 160 -6.12 15.03 12.11
CA SER A 160 -7.55 15.23 11.89
C SER A 160 -7.94 16.70 11.68
N ASP A 161 -7.26 17.64 12.38
CA ASP A 161 -7.46 19.08 12.24
C ASP A 161 -7.00 19.66 10.89
N SER A 162 -6.19 18.91 10.16
CA SER A 162 -5.71 19.28 8.81
C SER A 162 -6.58 18.73 7.68
N VAL A 163 -7.61 17.96 8.00
CA VAL A 163 -8.53 17.37 7.01
C VAL A 163 -9.57 18.41 6.61
N SER A 164 -9.64 18.76 5.34
CA SER A 164 -10.63 19.71 4.82
C SER A 164 -12.05 19.10 4.81
N LYS A 165 -13.08 19.94 4.84
CA LYS A 165 -14.47 19.47 4.74
C LYS A 165 -14.77 18.70 3.46
N GLU A 166 -14.16 19.09 2.34
CA GLU A 166 -14.28 18.35 1.09
C GLU A 166 -13.71 16.93 1.22
N MET A 167 -12.57 16.81 1.88
CA MET A 167 -11.94 15.51 2.15
C MET A 167 -12.76 14.69 3.15
N GLU A 168 -13.34 15.30 4.21
CA GLU A 168 -14.27 14.63 5.11
C GLU A 168 -15.44 13.99 4.33
N CYS A 169 -16.03 14.72 3.37
CA CYS A 169 -17.12 14.20 2.54
C CYS A 169 -16.65 12.99 1.70
N LYS A 170 -15.49 13.09 1.04
CA LYS A 170 -14.92 11.98 0.26
C LYS A 170 -14.63 10.76 1.11
N LEU A 171 -14.03 10.95 2.28
CA LEU A 171 -13.76 9.87 3.24
C LEU A 171 -15.05 9.20 3.72
N LYS A 172 -16.05 10.00 4.11
CA LYS A 172 -17.36 9.49 4.55
C LYS A 172 -18.00 8.57 3.51
N GLU A 173 -17.99 8.98 2.23
CA GLU A 173 -18.54 8.17 1.14
C GLU A 173 -17.77 6.84 0.96
N LYS A 174 -16.45 6.90 1.01
CA LYS A 174 -15.61 5.71 0.80
C LYS A 174 -15.63 4.74 1.98
N LEU A 175 -15.69 5.25 3.21
CA LEU A 175 -15.73 4.43 4.43
C LEU A 175 -17.03 3.61 4.58
N LYS A 176 -18.07 3.92 3.82
CA LYS A 176 -19.30 3.11 3.78
C LYS A 176 -19.05 1.66 3.34
N TYR A 177 -18.05 1.44 2.52
CA TYR A 177 -17.70 0.11 2.01
C TYR A 177 -17.01 -0.77 3.05
N ILE A 178 -16.43 -0.21 4.11
CA ILE A 178 -15.71 -0.94 5.15
C ILE A 178 -16.69 -1.36 6.24
N GLN A 179 -16.71 -2.64 6.60
CA GLN A 179 -17.57 -3.17 7.66
C GLN A 179 -16.92 -3.06 9.04
N TYR A 180 -15.63 -3.38 9.15
CA TYR A 180 -14.88 -3.36 10.40
C TYR A 180 -13.78 -2.31 10.30
N LEU A 181 -13.85 -1.31 11.18
CA LEU A 181 -12.97 -0.14 11.14
C LEU A 181 -11.90 -0.22 12.21
N SER A 182 -10.66 -0.11 11.81
CA SER A 182 -9.58 0.29 12.70
C SER A 182 -8.70 1.34 12.04
N ILE A 183 -7.89 2.02 12.83
CA ILE A 183 -6.94 3.04 12.37
C ILE A 183 -5.66 2.95 13.19
N ARG A 184 -4.54 3.36 12.61
CA ARG A 184 -3.24 3.30 13.29
C ARG A 184 -3.04 4.45 14.29
N GLU A 185 -3.49 5.65 13.95
CA GLU A 185 -3.29 6.85 14.77
C GLU A 185 -4.51 7.18 15.63
N GLU A 186 -4.32 7.26 16.95
CA GLU A 186 -5.37 7.63 17.91
C GLU A 186 -5.98 8.99 17.62
N ASN A 187 -5.18 9.97 17.17
CA ASN A 187 -5.65 11.32 16.87
C ASN A 187 -6.60 11.42 15.66
N ASN A 188 -6.74 10.35 14.88
CA ASN A 188 -7.67 10.29 13.75
C ASN A 188 -8.92 9.43 14.03
N LYS A 189 -8.95 8.72 15.17
CA LYS A 189 -10.06 7.85 15.55
C LYS A 189 -11.37 8.61 15.62
N ASP A 190 -11.41 9.71 16.38
CA ASP A 190 -12.61 10.52 16.57
C ASP A 190 -13.15 11.06 15.24
N LEU A 191 -12.28 11.40 14.30
CA LEU A 191 -12.67 11.79 12.96
C LEU A 191 -13.38 10.65 12.22
N ILE A 192 -12.81 9.45 12.23
CA ILE A 192 -13.41 8.29 11.56
C ILE A 192 -14.77 7.93 12.21
N GLU A 193 -14.85 7.92 13.53
CA GLU A 193 -16.09 7.66 14.24
C GLU A 193 -17.16 8.72 13.94
N LYS A 194 -16.81 10.01 13.93
CA LYS A 194 -17.69 11.12 13.53
C LYS A 194 -18.21 10.95 12.09
N LEU A 195 -17.33 10.58 11.15
CA LEU A 195 -17.71 10.45 9.74
C LEU A 195 -18.62 9.24 9.48
N THR A 196 -18.41 8.16 10.22
CA THR A 196 -19.08 6.88 9.96
C THR A 196 -20.24 6.59 10.91
N GLU A 197 -20.30 7.29 12.04
CA GLU A 197 -21.23 7.00 13.17
C GLU A 197 -21.06 5.56 13.69
N ARG A 198 -19.86 5.00 13.58
CA ARG A 198 -19.50 3.64 13.96
C ARG A 198 -18.22 3.62 14.79
N TYR A 199 -18.12 2.62 15.64
CA TYR A 199 -16.91 2.38 16.42
C TYR A 199 -15.70 2.13 15.51
N CYS A 200 -14.58 2.77 15.84
CA CYS A 200 -13.29 2.58 15.20
C CYS A 200 -12.25 2.23 16.26
N GLN A 201 -11.55 1.12 16.07
CA GLN A 201 -10.52 0.70 17.00
C GLN A 201 -9.16 1.27 16.60
N THR A 202 -8.39 1.82 17.57
CA THR A 202 -6.97 2.10 17.34
C THR A 202 -6.18 0.81 17.54
N VAL A 203 -5.35 0.47 16.57
CA VAL A 203 -4.53 -0.74 16.57
C VAL A 203 -3.11 -0.43 16.11
N LEU A 204 -2.16 -1.21 16.59
CA LEU A 204 -0.75 -1.07 16.23
C LEU A 204 -0.49 -1.49 14.78
N ASP A 205 0.56 -0.95 14.21
CA ASP A 205 1.13 -1.45 12.95
C ASP A 205 1.50 -2.92 13.10
N PRO A 206 1.24 -3.78 12.10
CA PRO A 206 1.50 -5.22 12.20
C PRO A 206 2.98 -5.60 12.40
N VAL A 207 3.91 -4.65 12.24
CA VAL A 207 5.35 -4.87 12.52
C VAL A 207 5.65 -4.83 14.03
N LEU A 208 4.80 -4.22 14.84
CA LEU A 208 4.91 -4.11 16.29
C LEU A 208 4.21 -5.27 17.00
#